data_8e82e135ec1ad7abf8814d1b7874b4d4
#
_entry.id   8e82e135ec1ad7abf8814d1b7874b4d4
#
_cell.length_a   1.000
_cell.length_b   1.000
_cell.length_c   1.000
_cell.angle_alpha   90.00
_cell.angle_beta   90.00
_cell.angle_gamma   90.00
#
_symmetry.space_group_name_H-M   'P 1'
#
loop_
_entity.id
_entity.type
_entity.pdbx_description
1 polymer ?
#
loop_
_entity_poly.entity_id
_entity_poly.type
_entity_poly.pdbx_seq_one_letter_code
_entity_poly.pdbx_strand_id
1 'polypeptide(L)'
;MDKVTYVGNADVTAIDYLYKEYLNDPQSVDIGWQKFFEGFDFARTNFDDDGAIPENFQKEFKVINLIQGYRTRGHLFTKTNPVRDRRKYTPTLEIQNFGLEESDLNTVFQCGEEIGIGAATLKDIIAHLEETYCQSIGIEFAYIRDPERLNWIKNKIELKNRPVYDADRKIEIYKKLNQASNFEAFLGKKYVGQKRFSVEGGEALIPALDTLVHKGADLGIEYFVM
;
A
#
# COMPACT_ATOMS: atom_id res chain seq x y z
N MET A 1 15.20 -15.80 7.59
CA MET A 1 13.90 -16.50 7.70
C MET A 1 12.89 -15.49 7.18
N ASP A 2 12.40 -15.71 5.96
CA ASP A 2 11.40 -14.83 5.38
C ASP A 2 10.09 -14.99 6.15
N LYS A 3 9.63 -13.89 6.76
CA LYS A 3 8.32 -13.85 7.42
C LYS A 3 7.24 -13.85 6.33
N VAL A 4 6.70 -15.01 6.02
CA VAL A 4 5.56 -15.14 5.11
C VAL A 4 4.30 -14.84 5.91
N THR A 5 3.58 -13.79 5.55
CA THR A 5 2.29 -13.43 6.15
C THR A 5 1.17 -14.16 5.40
N TYR A 6 0.54 -15.10 6.06
CA TYR A 6 -0.46 -16.00 5.47
C TYR A 6 -1.84 -15.37 5.25
N VAL A 7 -2.16 -14.29 5.96
CA VAL A 7 -3.50 -13.67 5.95
C VAL A 7 -3.61 -12.51 4.95
N GLY A 8 -2.50 -11.98 4.47
CA GLY A 8 -2.44 -10.71 3.72
C GLY A 8 -3.20 -10.64 2.39
N ASN A 9 -3.68 -11.75 1.82
CA ASN A 9 -4.40 -11.81 0.53
C ASN A 9 -5.59 -12.77 0.52
N ALA A 10 -5.94 -13.38 1.66
CA ALA A 10 -7.03 -14.34 1.70
C ALA A 10 -8.37 -13.62 1.92
N ASP A 11 -9.36 -13.95 1.11
CA ASP A 11 -10.77 -13.65 1.36
C ASP A 11 -11.20 -14.37 2.65
N VAL A 12 -12.05 -13.73 3.45
CA VAL A 12 -12.61 -14.31 4.69
C VAL A 12 -13.24 -15.68 4.42
N THR A 13 -13.89 -15.84 3.28
CA THR A 13 -14.48 -17.11 2.81
C THR A 13 -13.41 -18.20 2.57
N ALA A 14 -12.23 -17.80 2.10
CA ALA A 14 -11.12 -18.72 1.89
C ALA A 14 -10.47 -19.15 3.21
N ILE A 15 -10.42 -18.26 4.21
CA ILE A 15 -9.93 -18.58 5.55
C ILE A 15 -10.88 -19.57 6.25
N ASP A 16 -12.18 -19.34 6.15
CA ASP A 16 -13.20 -20.27 6.67
C ASP A 16 -13.10 -21.66 6.05
N TYR A 17 -12.83 -21.71 4.75
CA TYR A 17 -12.62 -22.99 4.05
C TYR A 17 -11.36 -23.70 4.56
N LEU A 18 -10.23 -22.98 4.65
CA LEU A 18 -8.97 -23.54 5.16
C LEU A 18 -9.07 -23.98 6.61
N TYR A 19 -9.84 -23.26 7.43
CA TYR A 19 -10.07 -23.65 8.82
C TYR A 19 -10.89 -24.95 8.92
N LYS A 20 -11.89 -25.14 8.07
CA LYS A 20 -12.66 -26.39 7.99
C LYS A 20 -11.78 -27.55 7.52
N GLU A 21 -10.91 -27.32 6.56
CA GLU A 21 -9.91 -28.32 6.11
C GLU A 21 -8.96 -28.70 7.25
N TYR A 22 -8.42 -27.70 7.97
CA TYR A 22 -7.58 -27.91 9.15
C TYR A 22 -8.27 -28.69 10.26
N LEU A 23 -9.54 -28.41 10.54
CA LEU A 23 -10.32 -29.14 11.55
C LEU A 23 -10.53 -30.61 11.16
N ASN A 24 -10.62 -30.94 9.87
CA ASN A 24 -10.76 -32.30 9.37
C ASN A 24 -9.42 -33.05 9.36
N ASP A 25 -8.37 -32.39 8.88
CA ASP A 25 -7.00 -32.92 8.86
C ASP A 25 -6.01 -31.75 8.97
N PRO A 26 -5.34 -31.55 10.12
CA PRO A 26 -4.36 -30.50 10.30
C PRO A 26 -3.22 -30.49 9.28
N GLN A 27 -2.92 -31.63 8.67
CA GLN A 27 -1.87 -31.77 7.68
C GLN A 27 -2.32 -31.38 6.25
N SER A 28 -3.60 -31.17 6.04
CA SER A 28 -4.17 -30.78 4.73
C SER A 28 -3.85 -29.33 4.35
N VAL A 29 -3.49 -28.49 5.32
CA VAL A 29 -3.13 -27.09 5.12
C VAL A 29 -1.63 -26.88 5.32
N ASP A 30 -1.10 -25.82 4.73
CA ASP A 30 0.32 -25.51 4.83
C ASP A 30 0.75 -25.19 6.27
N ILE A 31 2.04 -25.39 6.59
CA ILE A 31 2.60 -25.29 7.95
C ILE A 31 2.30 -23.94 8.62
N GLY A 32 2.18 -22.85 7.87
CA GLY A 32 1.87 -21.55 8.43
C GLY A 32 0.41 -21.43 8.82
N TRP A 33 -0.50 -21.97 8.03
CA TRP A 33 -1.91 -22.08 8.40
C TRP A 33 -2.10 -23.02 9.58
N GLN A 34 -1.34 -24.13 9.66
CA GLN A 34 -1.35 -24.99 10.84
C GLN A 34 -1.01 -24.21 12.11
N LYS A 35 0.11 -23.47 12.09
CA LYS A 35 0.54 -22.66 13.24
C LYS A 35 -0.42 -21.53 13.60
N PHE A 36 -1.03 -20.93 12.60
CA PHE A 36 -2.07 -19.92 12.80
C PHE A 36 -3.30 -20.51 13.48
N PHE A 37 -3.79 -21.63 12.99
CA PHE A 37 -4.99 -22.29 13.54
C PHE A 37 -4.71 -22.96 14.89
N GLU A 38 -3.52 -23.50 15.12
CA GLU A 38 -3.08 -23.97 16.45
C GLU A 38 -3.15 -22.83 17.49
N GLY A 39 -2.64 -21.64 17.13
CA GLY A 39 -2.71 -20.45 17.97
C GLY A 39 -4.14 -19.95 18.18
N PHE A 40 -4.96 -20.03 17.16
CA PHE A 40 -6.38 -19.68 17.21
C PHE A 40 -7.16 -20.63 18.13
N ASP A 41 -6.96 -21.94 18.00
CA ASP A 41 -7.63 -22.95 18.85
C ASP A 41 -7.12 -22.89 20.30
N PHE A 42 -5.84 -22.62 20.50
CA PHE A 42 -5.27 -22.38 21.83
C PHE A 42 -5.92 -21.15 22.51
N ALA A 43 -6.08 -20.06 21.79
CA ALA A 43 -6.77 -18.87 22.30
C ALA A 43 -8.23 -19.17 22.63
N ARG A 44 -8.90 -19.92 21.78
CA ARG A 44 -10.30 -20.30 21.93
C ARG A 44 -10.53 -21.24 23.13
N THR A 45 -9.62 -22.22 23.36
CA THR A 45 -9.75 -23.20 24.45
C THR A 45 -9.34 -22.68 25.82
N ASN A 46 -8.45 -21.70 25.88
CA ASN A 46 -7.90 -21.25 27.15
C ASN A 46 -8.50 -19.94 27.68
N PHE A 47 -9.35 -19.26 26.92
CA PHE A 47 -9.81 -17.92 27.28
C PHE A 47 -11.33 -17.72 27.32
N ASP A 48 -12.17 -18.76 27.01
CA ASP A 48 -13.62 -18.63 27.15
C ASP A 48 -14.38 -19.91 27.46
N ASP A 49 -15.30 -19.79 28.41
CA ASP A 49 -16.28 -20.84 28.76
C ASP A 49 -17.41 -20.98 27.71
N ASP A 50 -17.56 -20.05 26.76
CA ASP A 50 -18.66 -20.01 25.78
C ASP A 50 -18.25 -20.23 24.32
N GLY A 51 -17.00 -20.52 24.01
CA GLY A 51 -16.51 -20.75 22.64
C GLY A 51 -16.58 -19.51 21.71
N ALA A 52 -16.80 -18.33 22.28
CA ALA A 52 -16.75 -17.08 21.55
C ALA A 52 -15.29 -16.65 21.29
N ILE A 53 -15.01 -16.22 20.05
CA ILE A 53 -13.71 -15.63 19.71
C ILE A 53 -13.51 -14.37 20.57
N PRO A 54 -12.37 -14.23 21.28
CA PRO A 54 -12.12 -13.04 22.09
C PRO A 54 -12.31 -11.76 21.25
N GLU A 55 -12.95 -10.75 21.82
CA GLU A 55 -13.28 -9.51 21.10
C GLU A 55 -12.05 -8.85 20.48
N ASN A 56 -10.92 -8.87 21.19
CA ASN A 56 -9.66 -8.34 20.67
C ASN A 56 -9.22 -9.06 19.38
N PHE A 57 -9.44 -10.38 19.30
CA PHE A 57 -9.08 -11.15 18.12
C PHE A 57 -9.98 -10.82 16.93
N GLN A 58 -11.28 -10.63 17.18
CA GLN A 58 -12.20 -10.18 16.14
C GLN A 58 -11.82 -8.79 15.62
N LYS A 59 -11.36 -7.90 16.51
CA LYS A 59 -10.93 -6.55 16.14
C LYS A 59 -9.63 -6.57 15.30
N GLU A 60 -8.70 -7.49 15.54
CA GLU A 60 -7.52 -7.66 14.68
C GLU A 60 -7.91 -7.92 13.22
N PHE A 61 -8.88 -8.82 12.96
CA PHE A 61 -9.38 -9.06 11.60
C PHE A 61 -10.04 -7.83 10.97
N LYS A 62 -10.76 -7.05 11.76
CA LYS A 62 -11.36 -5.79 11.28
C LYS A 62 -10.29 -4.79 10.86
N VAL A 63 -9.19 -4.70 11.62
CA VAL A 63 -8.06 -3.82 11.26
C VAL A 63 -7.30 -4.36 10.05
N ILE A 64 -7.11 -5.68 9.91
CA ILE A 64 -6.55 -6.28 8.69
C ILE A 64 -7.41 -5.93 7.46
N ASN A 65 -8.73 -6.01 7.57
CA ASN A 65 -9.64 -5.62 6.50
C ASN A 65 -9.55 -4.13 6.18
N LEU A 66 -9.34 -3.27 7.17
CA LEU A 66 -9.08 -1.84 6.98
C LEU A 66 -7.77 -1.63 6.19
N ILE A 67 -6.69 -2.31 6.56
CA ILE A 67 -5.40 -2.28 5.82
C ILE A 67 -5.63 -2.67 4.35
N GLN A 68 -6.35 -3.77 4.08
CA GLN A 68 -6.69 -4.17 2.72
C GLN A 68 -7.58 -3.15 2.00
N GLY A 69 -8.46 -2.49 2.73
CA GLY A 69 -9.25 -1.36 2.22
C GLY A 69 -8.36 -0.24 1.68
N TYR A 70 -7.34 0.16 2.41
CA TYR A 70 -6.37 1.16 1.96
C TYR A 70 -5.52 0.68 0.78
N ARG A 71 -5.05 -0.56 0.77
CA ARG A 71 -4.29 -1.16 -0.33
C ARG A 71 -5.07 -1.16 -1.65
N THR A 72 -6.37 -1.34 -1.60
CA THR A 72 -7.23 -1.43 -2.80
C THR A 72 -7.87 -0.10 -3.19
N ARG A 73 -8.15 0.79 -2.25
CA ARG A 73 -8.95 2.01 -2.47
C ARG A 73 -8.28 3.31 -2.05
N GLY A 74 -7.13 3.25 -1.35
CA GLY A 74 -6.44 4.45 -0.86
C GLY A 74 -6.11 5.44 -1.97
N HIS A 75 -5.77 4.96 -3.17
CA HIS A 75 -5.50 5.80 -4.34
C HIS A 75 -6.68 6.70 -4.73
N LEU A 76 -7.92 6.33 -4.38
CA LEU A 76 -9.11 7.16 -4.62
C LEU A 76 -9.14 8.43 -3.74
N PHE A 77 -8.42 8.45 -2.65
CA PHE A 77 -8.37 9.54 -1.67
C PHE A 77 -7.10 10.39 -1.77
N THR A 78 -6.29 10.17 -2.81
CA THR A 78 -5.04 10.90 -3.03
C THR A 78 -5.27 12.38 -3.35
N LYS A 79 -4.31 13.21 -2.93
CA LYS A 79 -4.26 14.66 -3.18
C LYS A 79 -3.29 14.95 -4.34
N THR A 80 -3.54 14.34 -5.51
CA THR A 80 -2.65 14.43 -6.68
C THR A 80 -2.77 15.75 -7.45
N ASN A 81 -3.88 16.48 -7.27
CA ASN A 81 -4.07 17.77 -7.92
C ASN A 81 -3.86 18.91 -6.91
N PRO A 82 -2.82 19.76 -7.06
CA PRO A 82 -2.54 20.85 -6.13
C PRO A 82 -3.48 22.06 -6.28
N VAL A 83 -4.25 22.12 -7.36
CA VAL A 83 -5.08 23.28 -7.70
C VAL A 83 -6.56 23.05 -7.39
N ARG A 84 -6.98 21.81 -7.36
CA ARG A 84 -8.39 21.44 -7.21
C ARG A 84 -8.56 20.24 -6.30
N ASP A 85 -9.45 20.33 -5.33
CA ASP A 85 -9.85 19.20 -4.52
C ASP A 85 -10.48 18.11 -5.39
N ARG A 86 -10.08 16.87 -5.12
CA ARG A 86 -10.65 15.71 -5.76
C ARG A 86 -12.13 15.57 -5.39
N ARG A 87 -12.93 14.98 -6.27
CA ARG A 87 -14.32 14.64 -5.94
C ARG A 87 -14.35 13.79 -4.67
N LYS A 88 -15.23 14.13 -3.75
CA LYS A 88 -15.50 13.27 -2.59
C LYS A 88 -16.16 12.01 -3.11
N TYR A 89 -15.44 10.90 -3.01
CA TYR A 89 -16.04 9.59 -3.19
C TYR A 89 -16.82 9.22 -1.92
N THR A 90 -17.82 8.35 -2.08
CA THR A 90 -18.56 7.82 -0.94
C THR A 90 -17.55 7.23 0.06
N PRO A 91 -17.67 7.55 1.36
CA PRO A 91 -16.73 7.11 2.37
C PRO A 91 -16.69 5.58 2.40
N THR A 92 -15.51 5.01 2.18
CA THR A 92 -15.29 3.58 2.15
C THR A 92 -14.11 3.13 2.99
N LEU A 93 -13.34 4.08 3.56
CA LEU A 93 -12.18 3.84 4.42
C LEU A 93 -12.40 4.31 5.86
N GLU A 94 -13.58 4.77 6.20
CA GLU A 94 -13.95 5.10 7.58
C GLU A 94 -14.00 3.83 8.42
N ILE A 95 -13.50 3.91 9.63
CA ILE A 95 -13.36 2.75 10.55
C ILE A 95 -14.71 2.04 10.81
N GLN A 96 -15.80 2.79 10.81
CA GLN A 96 -17.16 2.26 11.02
C GLN A 96 -17.57 1.27 9.92
N ASN A 97 -17.09 1.45 8.69
CA ASN A 97 -17.35 0.52 7.57
C ASN A 97 -16.68 -0.85 7.78
N PHE A 98 -15.73 -0.94 8.71
CA PHE A 98 -15.03 -2.18 9.09
C PHE A 98 -15.52 -2.70 10.45
N GLY A 99 -16.53 -2.06 11.05
CA GLY A 99 -17.06 -2.43 12.36
C GLY A 99 -16.12 -2.08 13.53
N LEU A 100 -15.28 -1.05 13.34
CA LEU A 100 -14.44 -0.44 14.38
C LEU A 100 -15.09 0.86 14.85
N GLU A 101 -14.75 1.29 16.06
CA GLU A 101 -15.31 2.47 16.73
C GLU A 101 -14.21 3.46 17.11
N GLU A 102 -14.60 4.71 17.42
CA GLU A 102 -13.68 5.73 17.91
C GLU A 102 -12.95 5.33 19.21
N SER A 103 -13.60 4.51 20.03
CA SER A 103 -13.01 3.92 21.23
C SER A 103 -11.82 3.01 20.95
N ASP A 104 -11.74 2.42 19.75
CA ASP A 104 -10.66 1.53 19.34
C ASP A 104 -9.39 2.26 18.89
N LEU A 105 -9.45 3.58 18.66
CA LEU A 105 -8.33 4.36 18.12
C LEU A 105 -7.05 4.26 18.96
N ASN A 106 -7.17 4.11 20.28
CA ASN A 106 -6.02 3.98 21.19
C ASN A 106 -5.68 2.52 21.52
N THR A 107 -6.44 1.55 21.01
CA THR A 107 -6.15 0.12 21.19
C THR A 107 -4.97 -0.28 20.32
N VAL A 108 -4.05 -1.05 20.91
CA VAL A 108 -2.86 -1.57 20.21
C VAL A 108 -3.21 -2.86 19.50
N PHE A 109 -2.88 -2.94 18.20
CA PHE A 109 -3.09 -4.08 17.32
C PHE A 109 -1.77 -4.66 16.83
N GLN A 110 -1.68 -5.99 16.80
CA GLN A 110 -0.48 -6.71 16.33
C GLN A 110 -0.35 -6.64 14.80
N CYS A 111 -1.47 -6.50 14.10
CA CYS A 111 -1.49 -6.43 12.63
C CYS A 111 -0.79 -5.19 12.05
N GLY A 112 -0.35 -4.22 12.87
CA GLY A 112 0.58 -3.18 12.43
C GLY A 112 1.92 -3.74 11.91
N GLU A 113 2.29 -4.98 12.26
CA GLU A 113 3.43 -5.68 11.67
C GLU A 113 3.28 -5.91 10.16
N GLU A 114 2.05 -6.09 9.67
CA GLU A 114 1.73 -6.26 8.25
C GLU A 114 2.20 -5.10 7.36
N ILE A 115 2.24 -3.91 7.94
CA ILE A 115 2.63 -2.66 7.25
C ILE A 115 3.98 -2.14 7.75
N GLY A 116 4.74 -2.96 8.48
CA GLY A 116 6.12 -2.69 8.89
C GLY A 116 6.30 -1.69 10.04
N ILE A 117 5.23 -1.38 10.80
CA ILE A 117 5.32 -0.47 11.97
C ILE A 117 5.32 -1.20 13.32
N GLY A 118 5.24 -2.54 13.30
CA GLY A 118 5.12 -3.34 14.53
C GLY A 118 3.75 -3.22 15.18
N ALA A 119 3.62 -3.70 16.40
CA ALA A 119 2.41 -3.49 17.19
C ALA A 119 2.18 -1.99 17.40
N ALA A 120 1.01 -1.51 16.98
CA ALA A 120 0.71 -0.07 16.95
C ALA A 120 -0.75 0.22 17.28
N THR A 121 -1.05 1.45 17.69
CA THR A 121 -2.44 1.86 17.89
C THR A 121 -3.19 1.95 16.57
N LEU A 122 -4.51 1.74 16.58
CA LEU A 122 -5.32 1.91 15.36
C LEU A 122 -5.12 3.30 14.74
N LYS A 123 -4.97 4.32 15.57
CA LYS A 123 -4.69 5.68 15.13
C LYS A 123 -3.37 5.78 14.35
N ASP A 124 -2.30 5.12 14.83
CA ASP A 124 -1.01 5.12 14.17
C ASP A 124 -1.03 4.30 12.88
N ILE A 125 -1.76 3.18 12.88
CA ILE A 125 -2.01 2.36 11.69
C ILE A 125 -2.69 3.19 10.61
N ILE A 126 -3.79 3.89 10.95
CA ILE A 126 -4.51 4.76 10.01
C ILE A 126 -3.60 5.87 9.49
N ALA A 127 -2.87 6.56 10.38
CA ALA A 127 -1.97 7.63 9.99
C ALA A 127 -0.89 7.14 9.01
N HIS A 128 -0.32 5.96 9.25
CA HIS A 128 0.66 5.34 8.36
C HIS A 128 0.05 4.98 7.00
N LEU A 129 -1.17 4.42 6.98
CA LEU A 129 -1.88 4.07 5.75
C LEU A 129 -2.27 5.31 4.93
N GLU A 130 -2.76 6.36 5.59
CA GLU A 130 -3.07 7.64 4.94
C GLU A 130 -1.81 8.31 4.37
N GLU A 131 -0.71 8.26 5.11
CA GLU A 131 0.57 8.76 4.65
C GLU A 131 1.08 8.00 3.42
N THR A 132 0.86 6.69 3.39
CA THR A 132 1.33 5.81 2.31
C THR A 132 0.46 5.90 1.08
N TYR A 133 -0.87 5.84 1.23
CA TYR A 133 -1.80 5.63 0.12
C TYR A 133 -2.63 6.84 -0.28
N CYS A 134 -2.75 7.87 0.57
CA CYS A 134 -3.69 8.97 0.37
C CYS A 134 -3.03 10.34 0.16
N GLN A 135 -1.72 10.39 -0.07
CA GLN A 135 -1.01 11.65 -0.28
C GLN A 135 -0.94 12.03 -1.78
N SER A 136 0.19 12.55 -2.23
CA SER A 136 0.38 13.08 -3.58
C SER A 136 0.62 12.02 -4.66
N ILE A 137 0.73 10.75 -4.31
CA ILE A 137 0.96 9.63 -5.24
C ILE A 137 -0.16 8.60 -5.06
N GLY A 138 -0.84 8.26 -6.15
CA GLY A 138 -1.79 7.15 -6.19
C GLY A 138 -1.10 5.87 -6.66
N ILE A 139 -1.31 4.77 -5.95
CA ILE A 139 -0.68 3.48 -6.24
C ILE A 139 -1.77 2.43 -6.36
N GLU A 140 -1.77 1.72 -7.49
CA GLU A 140 -2.66 0.61 -7.78
C GLU A 140 -1.84 -0.62 -8.12
N PHE A 141 -1.87 -1.65 -7.28
CA PHE A 141 -1.06 -2.86 -7.47
C PHE A 141 -1.81 -4.15 -7.11
N ALA A 142 -2.98 -4.05 -6.50
CA ALA A 142 -3.74 -5.21 -6.00
C ALA A 142 -4.15 -6.22 -7.11
N TYR A 143 -4.10 -5.82 -8.37
CA TYR A 143 -4.36 -6.68 -9.53
C TYR A 143 -3.19 -7.61 -9.90
N ILE A 144 -2.01 -7.42 -9.31
CA ILE A 144 -0.84 -8.26 -9.58
C ILE A 144 -1.07 -9.65 -8.96
N ARG A 145 -1.05 -10.68 -9.81
CA ARG A 145 -1.36 -12.06 -9.41
C ARG A 145 -0.17 -12.84 -8.89
N ASP A 146 1.03 -12.40 -9.20
CA ASP A 146 2.28 -13.03 -8.74
C ASP A 146 2.53 -12.63 -7.28
N PRO A 147 2.50 -13.58 -6.32
CA PRO A 147 2.62 -13.28 -4.91
C PRO A 147 3.98 -12.69 -4.53
N GLU A 148 5.07 -13.12 -5.17
CA GLU A 148 6.41 -12.64 -4.90
C GLU A 148 6.53 -11.16 -5.29
N ARG A 149 6.09 -10.82 -6.50
CA ARG A 149 6.07 -9.42 -6.98
C ARG A 149 5.15 -8.55 -6.14
N LEU A 150 3.98 -9.06 -5.79
CA LEU A 150 3.01 -8.35 -4.96
C LEU A 150 3.60 -8.03 -3.58
N ASN A 151 4.22 -9.01 -2.93
CA ASN A 151 4.86 -8.83 -1.63
C ASN A 151 6.07 -7.89 -1.72
N TRP A 152 6.86 -7.98 -2.78
CA TRP A 152 7.97 -7.05 -3.02
C TRP A 152 7.48 -5.60 -3.14
N ILE A 153 6.40 -5.36 -3.89
CA ILE A 153 5.80 -4.01 -4.05
C ILE A 153 5.26 -3.52 -2.72
N LYS A 154 4.48 -4.33 -1.98
CA LYS A 154 3.98 -3.97 -0.65
C LYS A 154 5.11 -3.53 0.26
N ASN A 155 6.16 -4.35 0.38
CA ASN A 155 7.32 -4.04 1.21
C ASN A 155 8.01 -2.74 0.81
N LYS A 156 8.05 -2.41 -0.49
CA LYS A 156 8.63 -1.15 -0.97
C LYS A 156 7.77 0.07 -0.68
N ILE A 157 6.46 -0.07 -0.72
CA ILE A 157 5.51 1.03 -0.54
C ILE A 157 5.26 1.30 0.95
N GLU A 158 5.04 0.23 1.74
CA GLU A 158 4.57 0.31 3.13
C GLU A 158 5.69 0.51 4.15
N LEU A 159 6.91 0.04 3.85
CA LEU A 159 8.06 0.45 4.64
C LEU A 159 8.25 1.96 4.49
N LYS A 160 8.50 2.68 5.60
CA LYS A 160 8.80 4.13 5.61
C LYS A 160 10.06 4.51 4.80
N ASN A 161 10.19 3.93 3.63
CA ASN A 161 11.33 4.08 2.75
C ASN A 161 11.07 5.24 1.78
N ARG A 162 10.80 6.42 2.33
CA ARG A 162 10.74 7.63 1.51
C ARG A 162 12.15 8.00 1.09
N PRO A 163 12.38 8.21 -0.21
CA PRO A 163 13.70 8.63 -0.68
C PRO A 163 14.05 9.99 -0.06
N VAL A 164 15.16 10.02 0.67
CA VAL A 164 15.76 11.25 1.15
C VAL A 164 16.82 11.65 0.11
N TYR A 165 16.55 12.71 -0.63
CA TYR A 165 17.47 13.22 -1.64
C TYR A 165 18.43 14.22 -1.00
N ASP A 166 19.73 14.08 -1.32
CA ASP A 166 20.74 15.11 -1.05
C ASP A 166 20.55 16.34 -1.93
N ALA A 167 21.38 17.36 -1.73
CA ALA A 167 21.28 18.61 -2.46
C ALA A 167 21.55 18.43 -3.97
N ASP A 168 22.53 17.58 -4.31
CA ASP A 168 22.91 17.36 -5.71
C ASP A 168 21.79 16.68 -6.49
N ARG A 169 21.16 15.65 -5.91
CA ARG A 169 20.01 14.98 -6.52
C ARG A 169 18.81 15.90 -6.67
N LYS A 170 18.55 16.77 -5.69
CA LYS A 170 17.48 17.79 -5.80
C LYS A 170 17.76 18.77 -6.94
N ILE A 171 19.01 19.19 -7.10
CA ILE A 171 19.43 20.07 -8.20
C ILE A 171 19.27 19.39 -9.55
N GLU A 172 19.60 18.09 -9.67
CA GLU A 172 19.38 17.34 -10.90
C GLU A 172 17.89 17.27 -11.28
N ILE A 173 17.02 16.93 -10.32
CA ILE A 173 15.56 16.91 -10.52
C ILE A 173 15.08 18.29 -10.97
N TYR A 174 15.52 19.35 -10.30
CA TYR A 174 15.17 20.72 -10.65
C TYR A 174 15.64 21.08 -12.07
N LYS A 175 16.87 20.72 -12.45
CA LYS A 175 17.38 20.95 -13.81
C LYS A 175 16.51 20.27 -14.85
N LYS A 176 16.07 19.05 -14.63
CA LYS A 176 15.20 18.31 -15.57
C LYS A 176 13.82 18.94 -15.69
N LEU A 177 13.23 19.37 -14.58
CA LEU A 177 11.96 20.12 -14.60
C LEU A 177 12.11 21.46 -15.37
N ASN A 178 13.17 22.19 -15.08
CA ASN A 178 13.45 23.46 -15.75
C ASN A 178 13.72 23.30 -17.25
N GLN A 179 14.44 22.23 -17.65
CA GLN A 179 14.67 21.89 -19.06
C GLN A 179 13.36 21.59 -19.79
N ALA A 180 12.46 20.79 -19.20
CA ALA A 180 11.17 20.48 -19.79
C ALA A 180 10.32 21.74 -20.02
N SER A 181 10.17 22.59 -19.00
CA SER A 181 9.41 23.84 -19.08
C SER A 181 9.99 24.83 -20.07
N ASN A 182 11.31 25.07 -20.03
CA ASN A 182 11.98 25.98 -20.95
C ASN A 182 11.97 25.50 -22.41
N PHE A 183 12.05 24.19 -22.64
CA PHE A 183 11.96 23.63 -24.00
C PHE A 183 10.60 23.94 -24.63
N GLU A 184 9.51 23.76 -23.88
CA GLU A 184 8.18 24.11 -24.37
C GLU A 184 8.01 25.62 -24.62
N ALA A 185 8.51 26.45 -23.71
CA ALA A 185 8.51 27.91 -23.87
C ALA A 185 9.29 28.35 -25.12
N PHE A 186 10.45 27.72 -25.37
CA PHE A 186 11.25 27.95 -26.57
C PHE A 186 10.48 27.58 -27.84
N LEU A 187 9.91 26.37 -27.88
CA LEU A 187 9.13 25.93 -29.04
C LEU A 187 7.93 26.86 -29.32
N GLY A 188 7.26 27.32 -28.25
CA GLY A 188 6.14 28.26 -28.36
C GLY A 188 6.51 29.60 -28.98
N LYS A 189 7.71 30.09 -28.68
CA LYS A 189 8.24 31.35 -29.24
C LYS A 189 8.79 31.17 -30.65
N LYS A 190 9.45 30.03 -30.92
CA LYS A 190 10.11 29.80 -32.22
C LYS A 190 9.16 29.38 -33.31
N TYR A 191 8.17 28.57 -32.98
CA TYR A 191 7.23 27.95 -33.93
C TYR A 191 5.80 28.39 -33.63
N VAL A 192 5.54 29.67 -33.77
CA VAL A 192 4.24 30.26 -33.50
C VAL A 192 3.18 29.67 -34.45
N GLY A 193 2.04 29.26 -33.88
CA GLY A 193 0.90 28.73 -34.62
C GLY A 193 1.01 27.26 -35.02
N GLN A 194 2.15 26.60 -34.77
CA GLN A 194 2.25 25.14 -34.99
C GLN A 194 1.58 24.37 -33.85
N LYS A 195 0.82 23.33 -34.25
CA LYS A 195 0.21 22.42 -33.29
C LYS A 195 1.29 21.65 -32.52
N ARG A 196 1.21 21.68 -31.22
CA ARG A 196 2.06 20.90 -30.32
C ARG A 196 1.27 20.39 -29.12
N PHE A 197 1.80 19.37 -28.49
CA PHE A 197 1.26 18.82 -27.26
C PHE A 197 2.21 19.19 -26.12
N SER A 198 1.65 19.63 -25.00
CA SER A 198 2.38 20.08 -23.83
C SER A 198 2.35 19.00 -22.75
N VAL A 199 3.40 18.95 -21.93
CA VAL A 199 3.42 18.18 -20.66
C VAL A 199 3.07 19.05 -19.45
N GLU A 200 2.54 20.25 -19.65
CA GLU A 200 2.10 21.13 -18.57
C GLU A 200 1.16 20.42 -17.61
N GLY A 201 1.50 20.45 -16.32
CA GLY A 201 0.84 19.68 -15.27
C GLY A 201 1.38 18.24 -15.10
N GLY A 202 2.23 17.77 -16.00
CA GLY A 202 2.87 16.47 -15.99
C GLY A 202 4.41 16.52 -16.08
N GLU A 203 5.02 17.67 -15.82
CA GLU A 203 6.47 17.88 -15.96
C GLU A 203 7.30 16.93 -15.10
N ALA A 204 6.74 16.46 -13.98
CA ALA A 204 7.38 15.46 -13.12
C ALA A 204 7.66 14.12 -13.84
N LEU A 205 6.98 13.85 -14.97
CA LEU A 205 7.27 12.67 -15.81
C LEU A 205 8.70 12.67 -16.32
N ILE A 206 9.26 13.84 -16.66
CA ILE A 206 10.62 13.94 -17.22
C ILE A 206 11.70 13.48 -16.23
N PRO A 207 11.79 14.00 -14.98
CA PRO A 207 12.75 13.48 -14.00
C PRO A 207 12.40 12.06 -13.53
N ALA A 208 11.14 11.63 -13.59
CA ALA A 208 10.77 10.25 -13.29
C ALA A 208 11.33 9.26 -14.32
N LEU A 209 11.17 9.54 -15.62
CA LEU A 209 11.74 8.74 -16.71
C LEU A 209 13.28 8.77 -16.68
N ASP A 210 13.88 9.93 -16.43
CA ASP A 210 15.32 10.06 -16.26
C ASP A 210 15.85 9.15 -15.14
N THR A 211 15.18 9.15 -13.99
CA THR A 211 15.52 8.28 -12.86
C THR A 211 15.35 6.79 -13.22
N LEU A 212 14.28 6.45 -13.92
CA LEU A 212 14.00 5.07 -14.36
C LEU A 212 15.08 4.55 -15.29
N VAL A 213 15.49 5.36 -16.28
CA VAL A 213 16.54 4.97 -17.25
C VAL A 213 17.88 4.78 -16.54
N HIS A 214 18.30 5.74 -15.71
CA HIS A 214 19.55 5.62 -14.95
C HIS A 214 19.54 4.40 -14.04
N LYS A 215 18.49 4.22 -13.25
CA LYS A 215 18.39 3.07 -12.36
C LYS A 215 18.30 1.74 -13.09
N GLY A 216 17.62 1.72 -14.21
CA GLY A 216 17.56 0.55 -15.08
C GLY A 216 18.94 0.19 -15.65
N ALA A 217 19.70 1.18 -16.14
CA ALA A 217 21.06 0.98 -16.62
C ALA A 217 22.00 0.44 -15.53
N ASP A 218 21.92 1.01 -14.30
CA ASP A 218 22.65 0.51 -13.13
C ASP A 218 22.35 -0.97 -12.81
N LEU A 219 21.13 -1.41 -13.13
CA LEU A 219 20.67 -2.79 -12.94
C LEU A 219 20.91 -3.69 -14.17
N GLY A 220 21.61 -3.20 -15.20
CA GLY A 220 21.98 -3.96 -16.38
C GLY A 220 20.93 -3.99 -17.50
N ILE A 221 19.94 -3.10 -17.46
CA ILE A 221 18.99 -2.95 -18.58
C ILE A 221 19.69 -2.20 -19.72
N GLU A 222 19.75 -2.82 -20.89
CA GLU A 222 20.42 -2.28 -22.09
C GLU A 222 19.46 -1.54 -23.02
N TYR A 223 18.18 -1.91 -23.04
CA TYR A 223 17.20 -1.37 -23.98
C TYR A 223 15.99 -0.81 -23.26
N PHE A 224 15.61 0.42 -23.62
CA PHE A 224 14.38 1.07 -23.16
C PHE A 224 13.50 1.38 -24.37
N VAL A 225 12.27 0.89 -24.35
CA VAL A 225 11.27 1.19 -25.39
C VAL A 225 10.21 2.11 -24.76
N MET A 226 10.07 3.31 -25.34
CA MET A 226 9.12 4.33 -24.89
C MET A 226 8.18 4.75 -26.02
#